data_ecec92af721d318ef2ea4ef5d7d65a14
#
_entry.id   ecec92af721d318ef2ea4ef5d7d65a14
#
_cell.length_a   1.000
_cell.length_b   1.000
_cell.length_c   1.000
_cell.angle_alpha   90.00
_cell.angle_beta   90.00
_cell.angle_gamma   90.00
#
_symmetry.space_group_name_H-M   'P 1'
#
loop_
_entity.id
_entity.type
_entity.pdbx_description
1 polymer ?
#
loop_
_entity_poly.entity_id
_entity_poly.type
_entity_poly.pdbx_seq_one_letter_code
_entity_poly.pdbx_strand_id
1 'polypeptide(L)'
;VQPSGDSYEGRFANGRREGRGTATYANGDRYEGDFRADRRHGTGTFTGTDGYVYAGDWVEGRMEGLGRITYPDGSVYEGALRNDLPEGKGIITYPDGASYDGDWLAGVIEGQGVARYANGLVYEGGFRRGRNEGQGRMTYPDGYVYNGAWHDGQRQGQGQATYPDGTTYDGSFVAGLRQGKGRLIAPDGFRYEGSWKAGEIDGEGVATYANGDVYTGHFVMGKRQGAGVMRYATGQVASGEWQDNRLARPEPVGGVASRGEAPGATPDGRVPAEPAQP
;
A
#
# COMPACT_ATOMS: atom_id res chain seq x y z
N VAL A 1 37.46 -34.34 17.43
CA VAL A 1 37.28 -33.01 18.05
C VAL A 1 38.54 -32.23 17.80
N GLN A 2 38.42 -31.03 17.23
CA GLN A 2 39.56 -30.13 17.02
C GLN A 2 39.89 -29.37 18.33
N PRO A 3 41.08 -28.78 18.46
CA PRO A 3 41.42 -27.96 19.63
C PRO A 3 40.49 -26.77 19.86
N SER A 4 39.77 -26.33 18.84
CA SER A 4 38.72 -25.31 18.91
C SER A 4 37.44 -25.76 19.62
N GLY A 5 37.25 -27.05 19.86
CA GLY A 5 36.02 -27.65 20.33
C GLY A 5 35.05 -28.07 19.20
N ASP A 6 35.39 -27.76 17.94
CA ASP A 6 34.61 -28.19 16.79
C ASP A 6 34.77 -29.68 16.52
N SER A 7 33.74 -30.33 16.03
CA SER A 7 33.79 -31.71 15.53
C SER A 7 33.32 -31.81 14.10
N TYR A 8 33.86 -32.76 13.37
CA TYR A 8 33.42 -33.07 12.02
C TYR A 8 33.35 -34.59 11.82
N GLU A 9 32.25 -35.02 11.24
CA GLU A 9 32.01 -36.39 10.82
C GLU A 9 31.68 -36.42 9.33
N GLY A 10 32.53 -37.01 8.52
CA GLY A 10 32.39 -37.04 7.09
C GLY A 10 33.67 -37.41 6.34
N ARG A 11 33.67 -37.19 5.04
CA ARG A 11 34.79 -37.52 4.17
C ARG A 11 35.86 -36.44 4.20
N PHE A 12 37.11 -36.88 4.09
CA PHE A 12 38.29 -36.06 3.88
C PHE A 12 38.99 -36.45 2.57
N ALA A 13 39.46 -35.46 1.84
CA ALA A 13 40.38 -35.63 0.72
C ALA A 13 41.54 -34.66 0.88
N ASN A 14 42.76 -35.18 0.79
CA ASN A 14 44.00 -34.39 0.95
C ASN A 14 44.00 -33.54 2.25
N GLY A 15 43.50 -34.11 3.37
CA GLY A 15 43.45 -33.43 4.66
C GLY A 15 42.36 -32.36 4.81
N ARG A 16 41.50 -32.18 3.83
CA ARG A 16 40.39 -31.21 3.84
C ARG A 16 39.04 -31.92 3.84
N ARG A 17 38.05 -31.31 4.47
CA ARG A 17 36.64 -31.76 4.41
C ARG A 17 36.18 -31.72 2.97
N GLU A 18 35.61 -32.83 2.49
CA GLU A 18 35.18 -33.00 1.11
C GLU A 18 33.95 -33.91 1.03
N GLY A 19 32.95 -33.57 0.16
CA GLY A 19 31.72 -34.32 0.03
C GLY A 19 30.84 -34.17 1.27
N ARG A 20 29.90 -35.10 1.47
CA ARG A 20 28.91 -35.02 2.53
C ARG A 20 29.49 -35.23 3.92
N GLY A 21 29.06 -34.41 4.88
CA GLY A 21 29.47 -34.50 6.26
C GLY A 21 28.65 -33.63 7.22
N THR A 22 28.91 -33.81 8.51
CA THR A 22 28.30 -33.03 9.59
C THR A 22 29.40 -32.31 10.38
N ALA A 23 29.30 -31.02 10.53
CA ALA A 23 30.12 -30.21 11.42
C ALA A 23 29.28 -29.72 12.60
N THR A 24 29.81 -29.88 13.80
CA THR A 24 29.28 -29.28 15.02
C THR A 24 30.31 -28.28 15.54
N TYR A 25 29.91 -27.04 15.72
CA TYR A 25 30.78 -25.95 16.16
C TYR A 25 30.78 -25.84 17.69
N ALA A 26 31.82 -25.23 18.24
CA ALA A 26 32.00 -25.12 19.70
C ALA A 26 30.84 -24.38 20.42
N ASN A 27 30.14 -23.48 19.70
CA ASN A 27 28.97 -22.80 20.23
C ASN A 27 27.69 -23.65 20.16
N GLY A 28 27.78 -24.90 19.65
CA GLY A 28 26.65 -25.81 19.50
C GLY A 28 25.92 -25.73 18.16
N ASP A 29 26.25 -24.79 17.27
CA ASP A 29 25.70 -24.73 15.92
C ASP A 29 26.07 -25.99 15.12
N ARG A 30 25.22 -26.37 14.19
CA ARG A 30 25.41 -27.58 13.38
C ARG A 30 25.23 -27.31 11.90
N TYR A 31 26.09 -27.84 11.07
CA TYR A 31 25.91 -27.91 9.64
C TYR A 31 25.92 -29.38 9.17
N GLU A 32 24.94 -29.73 8.36
CA GLU A 32 24.87 -31.04 7.68
C GLU A 32 24.69 -30.83 6.19
N GLY A 33 25.64 -31.24 5.38
CA GLY A 33 25.61 -31.02 3.95
C GLY A 33 26.92 -31.29 3.26
N ASP A 34 27.05 -30.73 2.08
CA ASP A 34 28.24 -30.92 1.26
C ASP A 34 29.37 -29.96 1.66
N PHE A 35 30.60 -30.45 1.58
CA PHE A 35 31.82 -29.69 1.75
C PHE A 35 32.70 -29.78 0.52
N ARG A 36 33.39 -28.71 0.23
CA ARG A 36 34.44 -28.63 -0.80
C ARG A 36 35.62 -27.83 -0.26
N ALA A 37 36.79 -28.44 -0.21
CA ALA A 37 38.01 -27.80 0.26
C ALA A 37 37.82 -27.06 1.63
N ASP A 38 37.25 -27.75 2.65
CA ASP A 38 36.91 -27.26 3.97
C ASP A 38 35.75 -26.26 4.09
N ARG A 39 35.14 -25.87 2.98
CA ARG A 39 34.00 -24.90 2.97
C ARG A 39 32.69 -25.62 2.74
N ARG A 40 31.61 -25.11 3.32
CA ARG A 40 30.24 -25.52 2.98
C ARG A 40 30.01 -25.22 1.47
N HIS A 41 29.48 -26.21 0.76
CA HIS A 41 29.28 -26.13 -0.68
C HIS A 41 28.11 -27.04 -1.09
N GLY A 42 27.60 -26.91 -2.34
CA GLY A 42 26.48 -27.74 -2.78
C GLY A 42 25.22 -27.49 -1.98
N THR A 43 24.63 -28.54 -1.42
CA THR A 43 23.41 -28.39 -0.60
C THR A 43 23.67 -28.77 0.86
N GLY A 44 22.97 -28.08 1.76
CA GLY A 44 23.11 -28.35 3.20
C GLY A 44 22.19 -27.57 4.08
N THR A 45 22.08 -28.04 5.34
CA THR A 45 21.30 -27.40 6.39
C THR A 45 22.20 -26.89 7.51
N PHE A 46 22.12 -25.63 7.82
CA PHE A 46 22.72 -25.02 9.01
C PHE A 46 21.63 -24.84 10.07
N THR A 47 21.94 -25.20 11.32
CA THR A 47 21.06 -25.02 12.47
C THR A 47 21.81 -24.29 13.55
N GLY A 48 21.39 -23.10 13.88
CA GLY A 48 21.90 -22.31 15.01
C GLY A 48 21.22 -22.68 16.32
N THR A 49 21.91 -22.47 17.41
CA THR A 49 21.41 -22.72 18.77
C THR A 49 20.36 -21.69 19.20
N ASP A 50 20.25 -20.55 18.48
CA ASP A 50 19.26 -19.50 18.66
C ASP A 50 17.91 -19.79 17.98
N GLY A 51 17.80 -20.92 17.25
CA GLY A 51 16.63 -21.28 16.46
C GLY A 51 16.72 -20.88 14.98
N TYR A 52 17.79 -20.21 14.54
CA TYR A 52 18.03 -19.95 13.13
C TYR A 52 18.28 -21.25 12.37
N VAL A 53 17.57 -21.45 11.25
CA VAL A 53 17.80 -22.60 10.36
C VAL A 53 17.88 -22.12 8.93
N TYR A 54 18.91 -22.52 8.21
CA TYR A 54 18.97 -22.38 6.76
C TYR A 54 19.11 -23.74 6.09
N ALA A 55 18.28 -24.01 5.10
CA ALA A 55 18.36 -25.19 4.25
C ALA A 55 18.34 -24.75 2.78
N GLY A 56 19.39 -25.06 2.04
CA GLY A 56 19.50 -24.61 0.65
C GLY A 56 20.91 -24.77 0.07
N ASP A 57 21.18 -23.96 -0.93
CA ASP A 57 22.40 -23.98 -1.70
C ASP A 57 23.53 -23.20 -1.03
N TRP A 58 24.73 -23.71 -1.13
CA TRP A 58 25.95 -23.15 -0.56
C TRP A 58 27.07 -23.06 -1.60
N VAL A 59 27.74 -21.94 -1.66
CA VAL A 59 28.92 -21.74 -2.49
C VAL A 59 30.05 -21.14 -1.63
N GLU A 60 31.13 -21.87 -1.51
CA GLU A 60 32.34 -21.44 -0.78
C GLU A 60 32.10 -20.90 0.63
N GLY A 61 31.16 -21.51 1.35
CA GLY A 61 30.82 -21.16 2.74
C GLY A 61 29.69 -20.16 2.89
N ARG A 62 29.14 -19.63 1.80
CA ARG A 62 28.02 -18.65 1.78
C ARG A 62 26.73 -19.29 1.31
N MET A 63 25.62 -18.79 1.81
CA MET A 63 24.29 -19.06 1.26
C MET A 63 24.18 -18.38 -0.11
N GLU A 64 23.93 -19.18 -1.14
CA GLU A 64 23.90 -18.72 -2.53
C GLU A 64 22.92 -19.61 -3.31
N GLY A 65 22.12 -19.05 -4.21
CA GLY A 65 21.12 -19.82 -4.96
C GLY A 65 19.75 -19.86 -4.28
N LEU A 66 19.10 -21.01 -4.23
CA LEU A 66 17.78 -21.14 -3.62
C LEU A 66 17.89 -21.73 -2.19
N GLY A 67 17.06 -21.21 -1.30
CA GLY A 67 17.04 -21.69 0.05
C GLY A 67 15.83 -21.25 0.87
N ARG A 68 15.70 -21.88 2.03
CA ARG A 68 14.71 -21.59 3.05
C ARG A 68 15.41 -21.20 4.35
N ILE A 69 15.07 -20.02 4.86
CA ILE A 69 15.54 -19.54 6.17
C ILE A 69 14.36 -19.56 7.14
N THR A 70 14.55 -20.15 8.32
CA THR A 70 13.70 -19.93 9.47
C THR A 70 14.46 -19.04 10.43
N TYR A 71 13.91 -17.89 10.75
CA TYR A 71 14.50 -16.93 11.68
C TYR A 71 14.13 -17.26 13.14
N PRO A 72 14.90 -16.78 14.14
CA PRO A 72 14.60 -17.00 15.55
C PRO A 72 13.24 -16.49 16.02
N ASP A 73 12.69 -15.50 15.37
CA ASP A 73 11.34 -14.96 15.64
C ASP A 73 10.20 -15.80 15.04
N GLY A 74 10.53 -16.88 14.32
CA GLY A 74 9.60 -17.77 13.65
C GLY A 74 9.21 -17.34 12.24
N SER A 75 9.72 -16.23 11.72
CA SER A 75 9.53 -15.84 10.32
C SER A 75 10.24 -16.86 9.41
N VAL A 76 9.68 -17.06 8.21
CA VAL A 76 10.23 -17.99 7.22
C VAL A 76 10.40 -17.28 5.90
N TYR A 77 11.62 -17.26 5.37
CA TYR A 77 11.94 -16.82 4.02
C TYR A 77 12.16 -18.02 3.10
N GLU A 78 11.61 -17.98 1.92
CA GLU A 78 11.84 -18.96 0.83
C GLU A 78 12.11 -18.19 -0.47
N GLY A 79 13.28 -18.40 -1.05
CA GLY A 79 13.64 -17.68 -2.27
C GLY A 79 15.11 -17.73 -2.63
N ALA A 80 15.49 -16.82 -3.51
CA ALA A 80 16.86 -16.67 -3.96
C ALA A 80 17.70 -15.94 -2.90
N LEU A 81 18.93 -16.38 -2.76
CA LEU A 81 19.94 -15.78 -1.88
C LEU A 81 21.22 -15.49 -2.65
N ARG A 82 21.90 -14.45 -2.22
CA ARG A 82 23.21 -14.08 -2.72
C ARG A 82 24.04 -13.47 -1.60
N ASN A 83 25.27 -14.00 -1.41
CA ASN A 83 26.17 -13.53 -0.35
C ASN A 83 25.48 -13.49 1.03
N ASP A 84 24.82 -14.58 1.43
CA ASP A 84 24.11 -14.75 2.71
C ASP A 84 22.83 -13.90 2.89
N LEU A 85 22.38 -13.17 1.87
CA LEU A 85 21.22 -12.27 1.94
C LEU A 85 20.15 -12.65 0.91
N PRO A 86 18.86 -12.44 1.22
CA PRO A 86 17.77 -12.44 0.22
C PRO A 86 18.09 -11.53 -0.97
N GLU A 87 17.98 -12.08 -2.17
CA GLU A 87 18.27 -11.37 -3.43
C GLU A 87 17.40 -11.93 -4.55
N GLY A 88 16.80 -11.06 -5.38
CA GLY A 88 15.90 -11.49 -6.47
C GLY A 88 14.51 -11.82 -5.97
N LYS A 89 13.92 -12.93 -6.36
CA LYS A 89 12.55 -13.30 -5.95
C LYS A 89 12.57 -14.14 -4.67
N GLY A 90 11.63 -13.80 -3.77
CA GLY A 90 11.46 -14.55 -2.54
C GLY A 90 10.19 -14.19 -1.80
N ILE A 91 9.77 -15.12 -0.93
CA ILE A 91 8.58 -14.99 -0.08
C ILE A 91 9.04 -15.01 1.37
N ILE A 92 8.57 -14.05 2.16
CA ILE A 92 8.67 -14.12 3.62
C ILE A 92 7.27 -14.25 4.21
N THR A 93 7.13 -15.12 5.21
CA THR A 93 5.92 -15.29 6.00
C THR A 93 6.26 -15.05 7.46
N TYR A 94 5.48 -14.22 8.13
CA TYR A 94 5.65 -13.85 9.52
C TYR A 94 4.72 -14.70 10.43
N PRO A 95 5.03 -14.83 11.74
CA PRO A 95 4.23 -15.62 12.67
C PRO A 95 2.78 -15.14 12.84
N ASP A 96 2.53 -13.85 12.62
CA ASP A 96 1.19 -13.24 12.67
C ASP A 96 0.35 -13.50 11.42
N GLY A 97 0.91 -14.21 10.42
CA GLY A 97 0.26 -14.51 9.14
C GLY A 97 0.48 -13.46 8.06
N ALA A 98 1.17 -12.36 8.35
CA ALA A 98 1.60 -11.42 7.33
C ALA A 98 2.59 -12.08 6.37
N SER A 99 2.65 -11.62 5.12
CA SER A 99 3.59 -12.14 4.13
C SER A 99 3.96 -11.08 3.08
N TYR A 100 5.12 -11.26 2.50
CA TYR A 100 5.52 -10.53 1.30
C TYR A 100 6.04 -11.52 0.26
N ASP A 101 5.58 -11.38 -0.98
CA ASP A 101 6.01 -12.14 -2.15
C ASP A 101 6.46 -11.15 -3.22
N GLY A 102 7.75 -11.12 -3.56
CA GLY A 102 8.25 -10.14 -4.50
C GLY A 102 9.77 -10.05 -4.59
N ASP A 103 10.22 -8.87 -4.99
CA ASP A 103 11.61 -8.57 -5.25
C ASP A 103 12.39 -8.21 -3.97
N TRP A 104 13.62 -8.70 -3.90
CA TRP A 104 14.57 -8.46 -2.82
C TRP A 104 15.90 -7.95 -3.37
N LEU A 105 16.50 -7.02 -2.68
CA LEU A 105 17.83 -6.51 -2.97
C LEU A 105 18.65 -6.43 -1.67
N ALA A 106 19.73 -7.22 -1.59
CA ALA A 106 20.65 -7.25 -0.45
C ALA A 106 19.93 -7.36 0.92
N GLY A 107 18.94 -8.25 1.03
CA GLY A 107 18.17 -8.50 2.25
C GLY A 107 17.02 -7.52 2.51
N VAL A 108 16.75 -6.58 1.60
CA VAL A 108 15.70 -5.57 1.74
C VAL A 108 14.62 -5.78 0.69
N ILE A 109 13.36 -5.60 1.08
CA ILE A 109 12.23 -5.56 0.13
C ILE A 109 12.40 -4.34 -0.78
N GLU A 110 12.54 -4.58 -2.09
CA GLU A 110 12.80 -3.55 -3.10
C GLU A 110 12.19 -4.01 -4.43
N GLY A 111 11.61 -3.12 -5.24
CA GLY A 111 11.04 -3.50 -6.55
C GLY A 111 9.54 -3.81 -6.48
N GLN A 112 9.08 -4.85 -7.17
CA GLN A 112 7.65 -5.19 -7.26
C GLN A 112 7.30 -6.37 -6.37
N GLY A 113 6.12 -6.31 -5.75
CA GLY A 113 5.66 -7.41 -4.92
C GLY A 113 4.24 -7.26 -4.42
N VAL A 114 3.81 -8.26 -3.64
CA VAL A 114 2.53 -8.32 -2.96
C VAL A 114 2.76 -8.48 -1.47
N ALA A 115 2.34 -7.51 -0.68
CA ALA A 115 2.30 -7.61 0.78
C ALA A 115 0.89 -7.92 1.25
N ARG A 116 0.76 -8.91 2.14
CA ARG A 116 -0.47 -9.26 2.86
C ARG A 116 -0.22 -9.01 4.34
N TYR A 117 -0.98 -8.11 4.92
CA TYR A 117 -0.82 -7.72 6.32
C TYR A 117 -1.74 -8.56 7.22
N ALA A 118 -1.34 -8.76 8.47
CA ALA A 118 -2.10 -9.54 9.45
C ALA A 118 -3.54 -9.01 9.68
N ASN A 119 -3.75 -7.71 9.49
CA ASN A 119 -5.07 -7.08 9.58
C ASN A 119 -5.94 -7.22 8.31
N GLY A 120 -5.49 -8.00 7.32
CA GLY A 120 -6.22 -8.27 6.08
C GLY A 120 -6.02 -7.25 4.96
N LEU A 121 -5.21 -6.21 5.15
CA LEU A 121 -4.78 -5.33 4.05
C LEU A 121 -3.96 -6.12 3.03
N VAL A 122 -4.14 -5.82 1.75
CA VAL A 122 -3.30 -6.36 0.66
C VAL A 122 -2.79 -5.22 -0.20
N TYR A 123 -1.48 -5.10 -0.31
CA TYR A 123 -0.84 -4.17 -1.24
C TYR A 123 -0.15 -4.93 -2.37
N GLU A 124 -0.37 -4.48 -3.60
CA GLU A 124 0.27 -4.98 -4.80
C GLU A 124 0.88 -3.81 -5.57
N GLY A 125 2.18 -3.78 -5.72
CA GLY A 125 2.86 -2.66 -6.38
C GLY A 125 4.32 -2.54 -6.07
N GLY A 126 4.83 -1.32 -6.25
CA GLY A 126 6.23 -0.99 -6.02
C GLY A 126 6.60 -0.85 -4.54
N PHE A 127 7.81 -1.26 -4.23
CA PHE A 127 8.43 -1.10 -2.92
C PHE A 127 9.80 -0.45 -3.04
N ARG A 128 10.12 0.37 -2.07
CA ARG A 128 11.44 0.95 -1.87
C ARG A 128 11.80 0.91 -0.40
N ARG A 129 12.87 0.21 -0.06
CA ARG A 129 13.32 0.01 1.33
C ARG A 129 12.18 -0.48 2.25
N GLY A 130 11.38 -1.43 1.77
CA GLY A 130 10.25 -2.00 2.50
C GLY A 130 9.01 -1.11 2.61
N ARG A 131 8.95 0.05 1.95
CA ARG A 131 7.79 0.95 1.92
C ARG A 131 7.14 0.97 0.55
N ASN A 132 5.82 1.17 0.52
CA ASN A 132 5.07 1.32 -0.73
C ASN A 132 5.61 2.54 -1.50
N GLU A 133 5.92 2.35 -2.78
CA GLU A 133 6.52 3.38 -3.64
C GLU A 133 6.07 3.20 -5.09
N GLY A 134 5.92 4.29 -5.83
CA GLY A 134 5.54 4.26 -7.25
C GLY A 134 4.06 3.93 -7.43
N GLN A 135 3.72 3.09 -8.39
CA GLN A 135 2.33 2.68 -8.63
C GLN A 135 1.99 1.43 -7.82
N GLY A 136 0.80 1.43 -7.22
CA GLY A 136 0.35 0.29 -6.46
C GLY A 136 -1.14 0.34 -6.12
N ARG A 137 -1.68 -0.85 -5.83
CA ARG A 137 -3.06 -1.06 -5.43
C ARG A 137 -3.11 -1.55 -3.99
N MET A 138 -3.88 -0.86 -3.14
CA MET A 138 -4.19 -1.29 -1.79
C MET A 138 -5.65 -1.71 -1.70
N THR A 139 -5.90 -2.89 -1.16
CA THR A 139 -7.25 -3.40 -0.87
C THR A 139 -7.40 -3.55 0.64
N TYR A 140 -8.46 -2.98 1.18
CA TYR A 140 -8.81 -3.01 2.60
C TYR A 140 -9.88 -4.08 2.87
N PRO A 141 -9.92 -4.64 4.08
CA PRO A 141 -10.92 -5.67 4.42
C PRO A 141 -12.38 -5.20 4.35
N ASP A 142 -12.61 -3.90 4.54
CA ASP A 142 -13.95 -3.29 4.45
C ASP A 142 -14.42 -3.08 3.01
N GLY A 143 -13.57 -3.38 2.02
CA GLY A 143 -13.86 -3.22 0.60
C GLY A 143 -13.39 -1.90 -0.01
N TYR A 144 -12.75 -1.00 0.78
CA TYR A 144 -12.08 0.15 0.18
C TYR A 144 -10.91 -0.31 -0.69
N VAL A 145 -10.76 0.30 -1.86
CA VAL A 145 -9.65 0.04 -2.78
C VAL A 145 -9.04 1.37 -3.23
N TYR A 146 -7.74 1.49 -3.11
CA TYR A 146 -6.97 2.56 -3.73
C TYR A 146 -6.05 2.00 -4.81
N ASN A 147 -6.03 2.64 -5.98
CA ASN A 147 -5.12 2.32 -7.08
C ASN A 147 -4.49 3.63 -7.57
N GLY A 148 -3.19 3.79 -7.40
CA GLY A 148 -2.53 5.03 -7.77
C GLY A 148 -1.10 5.14 -7.28
N ALA A 149 -0.63 6.39 -7.22
CA ALA A 149 0.74 6.70 -6.84
C ALA A 149 0.95 6.65 -5.31
N TRP A 150 2.11 6.13 -4.93
CA TRP A 150 2.60 6.00 -3.56
C TRP A 150 3.98 6.64 -3.43
N HIS A 151 4.22 7.26 -2.32
CA HIS A 151 5.53 7.77 -1.95
C HIS A 151 5.77 7.57 -0.46
N ASP A 152 6.88 6.89 -0.13
CA ASP A 152 7.30 6.63 1.25
C ASP A 152 6.17 6.05 2.14
N GLY A 153 5.40 5.09 1.60
CA GLY A 153 4.30 4.42 2.29
C GLY A 153 2.96 5.18 2.29
N GLN A 154 2.88 6.37 1.68
CA GLN A 154 1.67 7.18 1.67
C GLN A 154 1.09 7.33 0.25
N ARG A 155 -0.25 7.42 0.15
CA ARG A 155 -0.92 7.79 -1.10
C ARG A 155 -0.52 9.22 -1.45
N GLN A 156 0.15 9.39 -2.59
CA GLN A 156 0.73 10.67 -3.01
C GLN A 156 0.69 10.79 -4.53
N GLY A 157 0.11 11.85 -5.08
CA GLY A 157 -0.03 12.05 -6.53
C GLY A 157 -1.40 11.61 -7.05
N GLN A 158 -1.50 11.18 -8.30
CA GLN A 158 -2.77 10.76 -8.91
C GLN A 158 -3.18 9.37 -8.47
N GLY A 159 -4.48 9.18 -8.22
CA GLY A 159 -5.03 7.90 -7.86
C GLY A 159 -6.55 7.83 -7.96
N GLN A 160 -7.03 6.60 -7.96
CA GLN A 160 -8.45 6.25 -7.93
C GLN A 160 -8.77 5.53 -6.63
N ALA A 161 -9.82 5.97 -5.96
CA ALA A 161 -10.36 5.30 -4.79
C ALA A 161 -11.77 4.79 -5.07
N THR A 162 -12.06 3.57 -4.60
CA THR A 162 -13.42 3.00 -4.57
C THR A 162 -13.75 2.72 -3.13
N TYR A 163 -14.84 3.29 -2.65
CA TYR A 163 -15.30 3.16 -1.26
C TYR A 163 -16.27 1.98 -1.11
N PRO A 164 -16.46 1.46 0.12
CA PRO A 164 -17.33 0.31 0.36
C PRO A 164 -18.79 0.49 -0.08
N ASP A 165 -19.28 1.73 -0.10
CA ASP A 165 -20.62 2.09 -0.57
C ASP A 165 -20.74 2.17 -2.10
N GLY A 166 -19.63 1.95 -2.83
CA GLY A 166 -19.55 2.07 -4.29
C GLY A 166 -19.24 3.48 -4.79
N THR A 167 -19.06 4.47 -3.91
CA THR A 167 -18.56 5.80 -4.30
C THR A 167 -17.16 5.65 -4.89
N THR A 168 -16.88 6.41 -5.94
CA THR A 168 -15.56 6.46 -6.58
C THR A 168 -14.99 7.87 -6.55
N TYR A 169 -13.69 7.97 -6.38
CA TYR A 169 -12.93 9.22 -6.52
C TYR A 169 -11.79 9.01 -7.51
N ASP A 170 -11.56 9.98 -8.37
CA ASP A 170 -10.44 10.05 -9.30
C ASP A 170 -9.81 11.45 -9.18
N GLY A 171 -8.55 11.52 -8.75
CA GLY A 171 -7.88 12.79 -8.55
C GLY A 171 -6.59 12.70 -7.76
N SER A 172 -6.14 13.87 -7.26
CA SER A 172 -4.88 13.99 -6.55
C SER A 172 -5.01 13.65 -5.07
N PHE A 173 -3.94 13.06 -4.53
CA PHE A 173 -3.74 12.76 -3.11
C PHE A 173 -2.44 13.41 -2.61
N VAL A 174 -2.47 13.90 -1.39
CA VAL A 174 -1.29 14.37 -0.64
C VAL A 174 -1.37 13.84 0.78
N ALA A 175 -0.32 13.17 1.23
CA ALA A 175 -0.25 12.55 2.55
C ALA A 175 -1.51 11.71 2.89
N GLY A 176 -1.99 10.93 1.93
CA GLY A 176 -3.14 10.05 2.08
C GLY A 176 -4.53 10.71 1.96
N LEU A 177 -4.62 12.02 1.81
CA LEU A 177 -5.88 12.76 1.72
C LEU A 177 -6.12 13.28 0.30
N ARG A 178 -7.40 13.35 -0.12
CA ARG A 178 -7.79 14.02 -1.38
C ARG A 178 -7.36 15.47 -1.32
N GLN A 179 -6.69 15.94 -2.36
CA GLN A 179 -6.12 17.28 -2.43
C GLN A 179 -6.07 17.77 -3.88
N GLY A 180 -6.23 19.07 -4.12
CA GLY A 180 -6.14 19.64 -5.47
C GLY A 180 -7.39 19.37 -6.30
N LYS A 181 -7.28 18.94 -7.55
CA LYS A 181 -8.43 18.66 -8.41
C LYS A 181 -8.79 17.18 -8.36
N GLY A 182 -10.10 16.90 -8.38
CA GLY A 182 -10.61 15.54 -8.40
C GLY A 182 -12.11 15.47 -8.69
N ARG A 183 -12.53 14.29 -9.11
CA ARG A 183 -13.91 13.94 -9.42
C ARG A 183 -14.40 12.84 -8.51
N LEU A 184 -15.58 13.01 -7.96
CA LEU A 184 -16.27 12.02 -7.14
C LEU A 184 -17.61 11.65 -7.78
N ILE A 185 -17.96 10.36 -7.75
CA ILE A 185 -19.25 9.84 -8.21
C ILE A 185 -19.76 8.89 -7.13
N ALA A 186 -20.95 9.18 -6.62
CA ALA A 186 -21.64 8.33 -5.67
C ALA A 186 -22.77 7.52 -6.33
N PRO A 187 -23.12 6.33 -5.81
CA PRO A 187 -24.16 5.47 -6.37
C PRO A 187 -25.57 6.07 -6.35
N ASP A 188 -25.83 7.00 -5.44
CA ASP A 188 -27.11 7.73 -5.36
C ASP A 188 -27.31 8.76 -6.48
N GLY A 189 -26.29 8.95 -7.34
CA GLY A 189 -26.28 9.89 -8.44
C GLY A 189 -25.59 11.20 -8.14
N PHE A 190 -25.13 11.45 -6.89
CA PHE A 190 -24.30 12.61 -6.59
C PHE A 190 -22.98 12.55 -7.34
N ARG A 191 -22.59 13.68 -7.93
CA ARG A 191 -21.30 13.86 -8.62
C ARG A 191 -20.68 15.19 -8.23
N TYR A 192 -19.39 15.20 -8.05
CA TYR A 192 -18.63 16.42 -7.84
C TYR A 192 -17.37 16.43 -8.70
N GLU A 193 -17.08 17.54 -9.31
CA GLU A 193 -15.82 17.80 -10.02
C GLU A 193 -15.30 19.18 -9.62
N GLY A 194 -14.12 19.23 -9.02
CA GLY A 194 -13.59 20.48 -8.52
C GLY A 194 -12.40 20.34 -7.59
N SER A 195 -12.28 21.33 -6.70
CA SER A 195 -11.16 21.43 -5.77
C SER A 195 -11.41 20.68 -4.48
N TRP A 196 -10.35 20.09 -3.94
CA TRP A 196 -10.31 19.33 -2.70
C TRP A 196 -9.20 19.83 -1.78
N LYS A 197 -9.45 19.86 -0.50
CA LYS A 197 -8.47 20.23 0.52
C LYS A 197 -8.64 19.36 1.74
N ALA A 198 -7.54 18.68 2.13
CA ALA A 198 -7.51 17.81 3.31
C ALA A 198 -8.67 16.80 3.38
N GLY A 199 -9.05 16.20 2.24
CA GLY A 199 -10.11 15.19 2.14
C GLY A 199 -11.51 15.75 1.91
N GLU A 200 -11.72 17.06 2.00
CA GLU A 200 -13.02 17.71 1.86
C GLU A 200 -13.16 18.47 0.53
N ILE A 201 -14.38 18.60 0.05
CA ILE A 201 -14.71 19.51 -1.04
C ILE A 201 -14.46 20.94 -0.56
N ASP A 202 -13.50 21.64 -1.17
CA ASP A 202 -13.11 23.00 -0.76
C ASP A 202 -12.51 23.75 -1.96
N GLY A 203 -13.08 24.90 -2.28
CA GLY A 203 -12.75 25.72 -3.46
C GLY A 203 -13.80 25.62 -4.56
N GLU A 204 -13.43 25.96 -5.79
CA GLU A 204 -14.32 25.98 -6.94
C GLU A 204 -14.65 24.58 -7.46
N GLY A 205 -15.93 24.37 -7.77
CA GLY A 205 -16.38 23.10 -8.33
C GLY A 205 -17.81 23.08 -8.84
N VAL A 206 -18.18 21.94 -9.41
CA VAL A 206 -19.52 21.64 -9.91
C VAL A 206 -20.03 20.41 -9.17
N ALA A 207 -21.16 20.56 -8.49
CA ALA A 207 -21.89 19.47 -7.86
C ALA A 207 -23.19 19.20 -8.63
N THR A 208 -23.41 17.96 -9.04
CA THR A 208 -24.66 17.46 -9.57
C THR A 208 -25.30 16.57 -8.53
N TYR A 209 -26.51 16.87 -8.12
CA TYR A 209 -27.25 16.15 -7.10
C TYR A 209 -28.15 15.06 -7.69
N ALA A 210 -28.53 14.08 -6.87
CA ALA A 210 -29.36 12.94 -7.29
C ALA A 210 -30.70 13.36 -7.91
N ASN A 211 -31.27 14.49 -7.48
CA ASN A 211 -32.51 15.06 -8.02
C ASN A 211 -32.34 15.81 -9.35
N GLY A 212 -31.11 15.88 -9.87
CA GLY A 212 -30.77 16.57 -11.12
C GLY A 212 -30.41 18.04 -10.96
N ASP A 213 -30.41 18.59 -9.75
CA ASP A 213 -29.92 19.95 -9.50
C ASP A 213 -28.41 20.04 -9.73
N VAL A 214 -27.93 21.18 -10.23
CA VAL A 214 -26.52 21.42 -10.49
C VAL A 214 -26.09 22.73 -9.82
N TYR A 215 -25.15 22.67 -8.93
CA TYR A 215 -24.49 23.84 -8.36
C TYR A 215 -23.11 24.04 -8.99
N THR A 216 -22.82 25.26 -9.40
CA THR A 216 -21.51 25.70 -9.86
C THR A 216 -21.05 26.87 -9.00
N GLY A 217 -19.95 26.76 -8.29
CA GLY A 217 -19.44 27.82 -7.43
C GLY A 217 -18.48 27.36 -6.39
N HIS A 218 -18.34 28.18 -5.36
CA HIS A 218 -17.38 27.97 -4.30
C HIS A 218 -17.93 27.10 -3.17
N PHE A 219 -17.09 26.25 -2.62
CA PHE A 219 -17.35 25.37 -1.48
C PHE A 219 -16.32 25.62 -0.37
N VAL A 220 -16.75 25.49 0.86
CA VAL A 220 -15.88 25.43 2.03
C VAL A 220 -16.33 24.27 2.91
N MET A 221 -15.43 23.31 3.17
CA MET A 221 -15.70 22.12 4.00
C MET A 221 -17.01 21.41 3.57
N GLY A 222 -17.18 21.17 2.27
CA GLY A 222 -18.33 20.49 1.69
C GLY A 222 -19.61 21.31 1.57
N LYS A 223 -19.63 22.55 2.05
CA LYS A 223 -20.80 23.44 2.02
C LYS A 223 -20.68 24.47 0.89
N ARG A 224 -21.79 24.78 0.21
CA ARG A 224 -21.85 25.90 -0.73
C ARG A 224 -21.62 27.21 0.03
N GLN A 225 -20.63 27.97 -0.39
CA GLN A 225 -20.19 29.19 0.27
C GLN A 225 -19.71 30.20 -0.77
N GLY A 226 -19.94 31.52 -0.55
CA GLY A 226 -19.54 32.55 -1.50
C GLY A 226 -20.36 32.56 -2.80
N ALA A 227 -19.79 33.09 -3.87
CA ALA A 227 -20.50 33.25 -5.16
C ALA A 227 -20.80 31.88 -5.80
N GLY A 228 -22.02 31.72 -6.29
CA GLY A 228 -22.41 30.49 -6.97
C GLY A 228 -23.78 30.52 -7.62
N VAL A 229 -24.00 29.55 -8.50
CA VAL A 229 -25.21 29.38 -9.28
C VAL A 229 -25.78 27.99 -9.08
N MET A 230 -27.02 27.90 -8.64
CA MET A 230 -27.82 26.69 -8.61
C MET A 230 -28.77 26.67 -9.82
N ARG A 231 -28.68 25.61 -10.59
CA ARG A 231 -29.67 25.29 -11.65
C ARG A 231 -30.49 24.10 -11.19
N TYR A 232 -31.76 24.34 -10.91
CA TYR A 232 -32.67 23.30 -10.48
C TYR A 232 -33.14 22.44 -11.66
N ALA A 233 -33.41 21.16 -11.41
CA ALA A 233 -33.97 20.24 -12.41
C ALA A 233 -35.30 20.74 -13.03
N THR A 234 -36.03 21.61 -12.30
CA THR A 234 -37.23 22.29 -12.76
C THR A 234 -36.96 23.36 -13.81
N GLY A 235 -35.68 23.69 -14.10
CA GLY A 235 -35.27 24.79 -14.98
C GLY A 235 -35.12 26.15 -14.27
N GLN A 236 -35.48 26.27 -13.01
CA GLN A 236 -35.24 27.48 -12.22
C GLN A 236 -33.73 27.68 -11.99
N VAL A 237 -33.32 28.96 -11.84
CA VAL A 237 -31.95 29.33 -11.58
C VAL A 237 -31.91 30.27 -10.37
N ALA A 238 -31.01 30.00 -9.42
CA ALA A 238 -30.71 30.85 -8.28
C ALA A 238 -29.21 31.21 -8.31
N SER A 239 -28.89 32.50 -8.37
CA SER A 239 -27.51 32.99 -8.39
C SER A 239 -27.30 34.00 -7.28
N GLY A 240 -26.11 34.09 -6.76
CA GLY A 240 -25.73 35.06 -5.72
C GLY A 240 -24.73 34.50 -4.71
N GLU A 241 -24.71 35.16 -3.55
CA GLU A 241 -23.86 34.77 -2.41
C GLU A 241 -24.54 33.67 -1.58
N TRP A 242 -23.84 32.57 -1.39
CA TRP A 242 -24.26 31.42 -0.60
C TRP A 242 -23.58 31.42 0.77
N GLN A 243 -24.27 30.99 1.79
CA GLN A 243 -23.74 30.79 3.13
C GLN A 243 -24.35 29.51 3.72
N ASP A 244 -23.50 28.59 4.15
CA ASP A 244 -23.92 27.32 4.76
C ASP A 244 -25.05 26.62 3.96
N ASN A 245 -24.83 26.42 2.65
CA ASN A 245 -25.76 25.79 1.71
C ASN A 245 -27.03 26.61 1.37
N ARG A 246 -27.17 27.82 1.87
CA ARG A 246 -28.34 28.68 1.63
C ARG A 246 -27.96 29.89 0.79
N LEU A 247 -28.87 30.31 -0.11
CA LEU A 247 -28.73 31.56 -0.84
C LEU A 247 -29.00 32.75 0.10
N ALA A 248 -27.95 33.46 0.50
CA ALA A 248 -28.02 34.59 1.44
C ALA A 248 -28.31 35.93 0.76
N ARG A 249 -27.73 36.12 -0.43
CA ARG A 249 -27.94 37.36 -1.23
C ARG A 249 -28.18 36.97 -2.69
N PRO A 250 -29.44 37.02 -3.14
CA PRO A 250 -29.78 36.78 -4.54
C PRO A 250 -29.21 37.86 -5.49
N GLU A 251 -28.73 37.42 -6.65
CA GLU A 251 -28.38 38.31 -7.76
C GLU A 251 -29.28 38.09 -8.94
N PRO A 252 -29.55 39.13 -9.75
CA PRO A 252 -30.38 38.98 -10.95
C PRO A 252 -29.69 38.06 -11.98
N VAL A 253 -30.42 37.06 -12.45
CA VAL A 253 -29.97 36.20 -13.55
C VAL A 253 -30.56 36.73 -14.86
N GLY A 254 -29.73 37.40 -15.68
CA GLY A 254 -30.07 37.74 -17.07
C GLY A 254 -31.44 38.42 -17.28
N GLY A 255 -31.76 39.47 -16.49
CA GLY A 255 -32.94 40.30 -16.72
C GLY A 255 -34.28 39.75 -16.19
N VAL A 256 -34.28 38.62 -15.50
CA VAL A 256 -35.44 38.07 -14.79
C VAL A 256 -35.16 38.10 -13.31
N ALA A 257 -35.95 38.85 -12.52
CA ALA A 257 -35.83 38.83 -11.06
C ALA A 257 -35.97 37.39 -10.53
N SER A 258 -34.98 36.92 -9.81
CA SER A 258 -35.06 35.64 -9.12
C SER A 258 -36.18 35.72 -8.08
N ARG A 259 -37.35 35.11 -8.34
CA ARG A 259 -38.38 34.92 -7.33
C ARG A 259 -37.89 33.87 -6.35
N GLY A 260 -37.58 34.34 -5.15
CA GLY A 260 -37.13 33.52 -4.08
C GLY A 260 -38.22 32.63 -3.54
N GLU A 261 -38.08 31.38 -3.78
CA GLU A 261 -38.32 30.23 -2.90
C GLU A 261 -37.68 29.05 -3.61
N ALA A 262 -36.56 28.58 -3.05
CA ALA A 262 -35.89 27.38 -3.54
C ALA A 262 -36.86 26.20 -3.38
N PRO A 263 -37.17 25.44 -4.46
CA PRO A 263 -37.85 24.17 -4.29
C PRO A 263 -37.00 23.28 -3.40
N GLY A 264 -37.53 22.76 -2.33
CA GLY A 264 -37.01 21.86 -1.34
C GLY A 264 -35.49 21.74 -1.16
N ALA A 265 -35.01 21.54 0.05
CA ALA A 265 -33.59 21.46 0.33
C ALA A 265 -32.91 20.39 -0.55
N THR A 266 -31.97 20.84 -1.39
CA THR A 266 -31.08 19.92 -2.11
C THR A 266 -30.25 19.14 -1.07
N PRO A 267 -30.25 17.79 -1.10
CA PRO A 267 -29.46 17.01 -0.15
C PRO A 267 -28.00 17.40 -0.19
N ASP A 268 -27.36 17.48 0.97
CA ASP A 268 -25.92 17.64 1.05
C ASP A 268 -25.25 16.38 0.51
N GLY A 269 -24.38 16.54 -0.47
CA GLY A 269 -23.54 15.43 -0.96
C GLY A 269 -22.58 14.99 0.16
N ARG A 270 -22.79 13.79 0.68
CA ARG A 270 -21.87 13.21 1.68
C ARG A 270 -20.65 12.65 0.98
N VAL A 271 -19.48 13.05 1.46
CA VAL A 271 -18.19 12.56 0.99
C VAL A 271 -17.68 11.51 1.97
N PRO A 272 -17.37 10.28 1.52
CA PRO A 272 -16.82 9.26 2.39
C PRO A 272 -15.49 9.71 3.02
N ALA A 273 -15.23 9.29 4.27
CA ALA A 273 -13.95 9.52 4.92
C ALA A 273 -12.84 8.66 4.28
N GLU A 274 -11.61 9.17 4.27
CA GLU A 274 -10.46 8.38 3.87
C GLU A 274 -10.10 7.38 4.98
N PRO A 275 -9.81 6.10 4.65
CA PRO A 275 -9.32 5.15 5.63
C PRO A 275 -7.92 5.51 6.10
N ALA A 276 -7.55 5.05 7.29
CA ALA A 276 -6.21 5.21 7.83
C ALA A 276 -5.14 4.65 6.87
N GLN A 277 -3.97 5.28 6.86
CA GLN A 277 -2.81 4.76 6.15
C GLN A 277 -2.30 3.50 6.87
N PRO A 278 -1.76 2.50 6.16
CA PRO A 278 -1.17 1.30 6.74
C PRO A 278 0.11 1.59 7.53
#